data_5e6e99b8877bf90b8955f69cb779d4d9
#
_entry.id   5e6e99b8877bf90b8955f69cb779d4d9
#
_cell.length_a   1.000
_cell.length_b   1.000
_cell.length_c   1.000
_cell.angle_alpha   90.00
_cell.angle_beta   90.00
_cell.angle_gamma   90.00
#
_symmetry.space_group_name_H-M   'P 1'
#
loop_
_entity.id
_entity.type
_entity.pdbx_description
1 polymer ?
#
loop_
_entity_poly.entity_id
_entity_poly.type
_entity_poly.pdbx_seq_one_letter_code
_entity_poly.pdbx_strand_id
1 'polypeptide(L)'
;MRNRCFLLLLMLCACAAASAGPRIASWQTASGAKVLFVRASEIPMADVRVVFDAGSARDGAQWGLAGLTNAMLAEGADGLSGQVISERFDDVGARYGNGALRDMAWVSLRSLTEAASLEAALATLAQVLQSPDFPASALERERKRMITGLKQREQDPGAKAEDAFYVSLYKDHPYGSPPQGSERTLSALTREDVVNFYRRFYSARNAIVAIVGDLDQERAAAIAEQLASKLPPGAKPSPIPPAPALNQTLEVKVPFESTQTHVWVGAPGIARLDPDTFPLYVGNHSLGGGGFVSRLYKTIREKRGLSYSVYSYFIPMRVTGPFIAALQTSNAQAGKALDLLVATVQDYIETGPSAAELEASKRNIQGGFPLRIDSNNEVVEYLVIIGFYDLPLDYLETYVDRVKAVSLSEIRDAYQRRLHPANLVKIIVGPERAETASALPAAPPPPRRHLHGGGTP
;
A
#
# COMPACT_ATOMS: atom_id res chain seq x y z
N MET A 1 39.06 -11.23 -45.27
CA MET A 1 38.95 -11.36 -43.80
C MET A 1 38.63 -10.03 -43.08
N ARG A 2 38.89 -8.84 -43.66
CA ARG A 2 38.71 -7.54 -43.00
C ARG A 2 37.24 -7.04 -42.85
N ASN A 3 36.33 -7.51 -43.70
CA ASN A 3 34.90 -7.10 -43.66
C ASN A 3 34.02 -7.90 -42.68
N ARG A 4 34.48 -9.10 -42.21
CA ARG A 4 33.73 -9.88 -41.23
C ARG A 4 33.90 -9.42 -39.80
N CYS A 5 35.03 -8.77 -39.46
CA CYS A 5 35.24 -8.17 -38.13
C CYS A 5 34.46 -6.88 -37.92
N PHE A 6 34.15 -6.12 -38.98
CA PHE A 6 33.36 -4.90 -38.87
C PHE A 6 31.86 -5.15 -38.63
N LEU A 7 31.33 -6.22 -39.18
CA LEU A 7 29.95 -6.65 -38.92
C LEU A 7 29.71 -7.21 -37.51
N LEU A 8 30.73 -7.89 -36.93
CA LEU A 8 30.67 -8.35 -35.54
C LEU A 8 30.76 -7.21 -34.52
N LEU A 9 31.49 -6.15 -34.82
CA LEU A 9 31.60 -4.97 -33.96
C LEU A 9 30.31 -4.14 -33.97
N LEU A 10 29.58 -4.08 -35.10
CA LEU A 10 28.25 -3.43 -35.20
C LEU A 10 27.14 -4.23 -34.50
N MET A 11 27.22 -5.56 -34.42
CA MET A 11 26.27 -6.38 -33.69
C MET A 11 26.47 -6.31 -32.15
N LEU A 12 27.68 -6.03 -31.67
CA LEU A 12 27.92 -5.85 -30.23
C LEU A 12 27.46 -4.49 -29.68
N CYS A 13 27.30 -3.47 -30.54
CA CYS A 13 26.77 -2.16 -30.11
C CYS A 13 25.23 -2.10 -30.03
N ALA A 14 24.51 -3.11 -30.55
CA ALA A 14 23.05 -3.11 -30.53
C ALA A 14 22.42 -3.73 -29.26
N CYS A 15 23.23 -4.31 -28.34
CA CYS A 15 22.74 -4.96 -27.12
C CYS A 15 22.80 -4.10 -25.85
N ALA A 16 23.06 -2.82 -25.95
CA ALA A 16 23.03 -1.90 -24.81
C ALA A 16 21.78 -1.00 -24.82
N ALA A 17 20.62 -1.54 -25.26
CA ALA A 17 19.36 -1.01 -24.80
C ALA A 17 19.16 -1.53 -23.36
N ALA A 18 19.92 -0.97 -22.41
CA ALA A 18 19.60 -1.12 -21.02
C ALA A 18 18.13 -0.73 -20.86
N SER A 19 17.33 -1.63 -20.28
CA SER A 19 15.96 -1.39 -19.88
C SER A 19 15.94 -0.17 -18.94
N ALA A 20 15.97 1.02 -19.50
CA ALA A 20 15.66 2.23 -18.78
C ALA A 20 14.19 2.11 -18.38
N GLY A 21 13.88 2.29 -17.11
CA GLY A 21 12.50 2.29 -16.62
C GLY A 21 11.65 3.30 -17.41
N PRO A 22 10.31 3.25 -17.29
CA PRO A 22 9.42 4.11 -18.05
C PRO A 22 9.71 5.59 -17.76
N ARG A 23 9.85 6.40 -18.83
CA ARG A 23 10.14 7.83 -18.73
C ARG A 23 8.87 8.59 -18.31
N ILE A 24 8.94 9.33 -17.22
CA ILE A 24 7.81 10.09 -16.67
C ILE A 24 7.85 11.53 -17.20
N ALA A 25 6.81 11.94 -17.91
CA ALA A 25 6.53 13.34 -18.21
C ALA A 25 5.71 13.96 -17.06
N SER A 26 5.97 15.22 -16.71
CA SER A 26 5.23 15.90 -15.63
C SER A 26 4.99 17.38 -15.98
N TRP A 27 3.80 17.86 -15.67
CA TRP A 27 3.38 19.27 -15.81
C TRP A 27 2.24 19.59 -14.82
N GLN A 28 1.69 20.78 -14.91
CA GLN A 28 0.51 21.17 -14.16
C GLN A 28 -0.62 21.58 -15.11
N THR A 29 -1.87 21.28 -14.73
CA THR A 29 -3.06 21.79 -15.39
C THR A 29 -3.22 23.29 -15.13
N ALA A 30 -4.07 23.96 -15.92
CA ALA A 30 -4.41 25.38 -15.71
C ALA A 30 -5.00 25.63 -14.32
N SER A 31 -5.74 24.65 -13.76
CA SER A 31 -6.30 24.71 -12.42
C SER A 31 -5.30 24.36 -11.29
N GLY A 32 -4.06 23.95 -11.64
CA GLY A 32 -2.97 23.69 -10.72
C GLY A 32 -2.85 22.24 -10.23
N ALA A 33 -3.54 21.27 -10.82
CA ALA A 33 -3.33 19.86 -10.56
C ALA A 33 -1.98 19.39 -11.12
N LYS A 34 -1.23 18.61 -10.37
CA LYS A 34 0.03 17.98 -10.81
C LYS A 34 -0.29 16.80 -11.71
N VAL A 35 0.35 16.70 -12.85
CA VAL A 35 0.16 15.60 -13.82
C VAL A 35 1.45 14.79 -13.93
N LEU A 36 1.32 13.47 -13.94
CA LEU A 36 2.40 12.54 -14.31
C LEU A 36 1.87 11.61 -15.39
N PHE A 37 2.67 11.43 -16.44
CA PHE A 37 2.28 10.64 -17.60
C PHE A 37 3.42 9.71 -18.04
N VAL A 38 3.05 8.47 -18.35
CA VAL A 38 3.90 7.50 -19.05
C VAL A 38 3.15 6.99 -20.26
N ARG A 39 3.77 7.10 -21.43
CA ARG A 39 3.26 6.46 -22.64
C ARG A 39 3.58 4.97 -22.62
N ALA A 40 2.53 4.14 -22.80
CA ALA A 40 2.63 2.68 -22.90
C ALA A 40 1.72 2.23 -24.05
N SER A 41 2.32 1.93 -25.21
CA SER A 41 1.60 1.67 -26.47
C SER A 41 1.48 0.18 -26.82
N GLU A 42 1.86 -0.71 -25.90
CA GLU A 42 1.83 -2.16 -26.09
C GLU A 42 0.41 -2.71 -26.17
N ILE A 43 -0.52 -2.07 -25.48
CA ILE A 43 -1.95 -2.43 -25.49
C ILE A 43 -2.80 -1.17 -25.63
N PRO A 44 -3.93 -1.18 -26.38
CA PRO A 44 -4.79 -0.02 -26.61
C PRO A 44 -5.65 0.30 -25.36
N MET A 45 -5.02 0.57 -24.24
CA MET A 45 -5.66 0.86 -22.96
C MET A 45 -5.02 2.06 -22.28
N ALA A 46 -5.80 2.73 -21.44
CA ALA A 46 -5.34 3.78 -20.55
C ALA A 46 -5.80 3.52 -19.11
N ASP A 47 -4.87 3.70 -18.18
CA ASP A 47 -5.12 3.77 -16.75
C ASP A 47 -4.94 5.21 -16.28
N VAL A 48 -5.96 5.74 -15.61
CA VAL A 48 -5.98 7.08 -15.03
C VAL A 48 -6.26 6.97 -13.55
N ARG A 49 -5.47 7.65 -12.72
CA ARG A 49 -5.74 7.74 -11.29
C ARG A 49 -5.63 9.18 -10.82
N VAL A 50 -6.68 9.68 -10.18
CA VAL A 50 -6.69 11.01 -9.55
C VAL A 50 -6.60 10.82 -8.05
N VAL A 51 -5.60 11.45 -7.43
CA VAL A 51 -5.25 11.26 -6.03
C VAL A 51 -5.25 12.60 -5.32
N PHE A 52 -5.74 12.59 -4.08
CA PHE A 52 -5.84 13.77 -3.23
C PHE A 52 -5.22 13.48 -1.86
N ASP A 53 -4.60 14.48 -1.25
CA ASP A 53 -4.28 14.47 0.18
C ASP A 53 -5.60 14.64 0.97
N ALA A 54 -6.35 13.56 1.00
CA ALA A 54 -7.70 13.43 1.53
C ALA A 54 -7.91 12.08 2.22
N GLY A 55 -6.84 11.50 2.78
CA GLY A 55 -6.90 10.26 3.53
C GLY A 55 -7.43 10.44 4.95
N SER A 56 -7.53 9.35 5.71
CA SER A 56 -8.08 9.35 7.06
C SER A 56 -7.27 10.22 8.05
N ALA A 57 -6.03 10.56 7.75
CA ALA A 57 -5.27 11.56 8.52
C ALA A 57 -5.90 12.97 8.47
N ARG A 58 -6.91 13.18 7.63
CA ARG A 58 -7.68 14.42 7.51
C ARG A 58 -9.03 14.39 8.24
N ASP A 59 -9.40 13.26 8.82
CA ASP A 59 -10.69 13.06 9.50
C ASP A 59 -10.86 13.90 10.78
N GLY A 60 -9.77 14.30 11.43
CA GLY A 60 -9.83 14.93 12.74
C GLY A 60 -10.51 13.99 13.77
N ALA A 61 -11.59 14.47 14.41
CA ALA A 61 -12.38 13.67 15.35
C ALA A 61 -13.47 12.82 14.66
N GLN A 62 -13.68 12.98 13.35
CA GLN A 62 -14.75 12.36 12.57
C GLN A 62 -14.23 11.12 11.83
N TRP A 63 -13.68 10.18 12.57
CA TRP A 63 -13.01 8.98 12.00
C TRP A 63 -13.90 8.23 11.02
N GLY A 64 -13.37 7.90 9.85
CA GLY A 64 -14.06 7.25 8.75
C GLY A 64 -14.67 8.23 7.73
N LEU A 65 -14.57 9.56 7.96
CA LEU A 65 -15.13 10.56 7.05
C LEU A 65 -14.46 10.54 5.67
N ALA A 66 -13.14 10.41 5.60
CA ALA A 66 -12.42 10.29 4.33
C ALA A 66 -12.90 9.07 3.51
N GLY A 67 -13.02 7.91 4.18
CA GLY A 67 -13.52 6.69 3.56
C GLY A 67 -14.95 6.82 3.05
N LEU A 68 -15.85 7.36 3.89
CA LEU A 68 -17.25 7.59 3.54
C LEU A 68 -17.39 8.59 2.39
N THR A 69 -16.66 9.72 2.44
CA THR A 69 -16.70 10.74 1.38
C THR A 69 -16.23 10.15 0.04
N ASN A 70 -15.15 9.39 0.06
CA ASN A 70 -14.62 8.76 -1.14
C ASN A 70 -15.59 7.71 -1.70
N ALA A 71 -16.21 6.88 -0.86
CA ALA A 71 -17.21 5.90 -1.27
C ALA A 71 -18.45 6.56 -1.89
N MET A 72 -18.83 7.73 -1.42
CA MET A 72 -20.01 8.46 -1.85
C MET A 72 -19.86 9.16 -3.21
N LEU A 73 -18.64 9.30 -3.77
CA LEU A 73 -18.40 10.07 -5.01
C LEU A 73 -19.22 9.54 -6.20
N ALA A 74 -19.27 8.22 -6.38
CA ALA A 74 -19.99 7.57 -7.48
C ALA A 74 -21.43 7.17 -7.14
N GLU A 75 -21.92 7.52 -5.96
CA GLU A 75 -23.27 7.19 -5.53
C GLU A 75 -24.35 8.14 -6.06
N GLY A 76 -23.94 9.22 -6.70
CA GLY A 76 -24.74 10.20 -7.41
C GLY A 76 -23.88 11.36 -7.87
N ALA A 77 -24.00 11.76 -9.13
CA ALA A 77 -23.25 12.88 -9.70
C ALA A 77 -24.03 13.54 -10.85
N ASP A 78 -24.16 14.87 -10.80
CA ASP A 78 -24.83 15.68 -11.84
C ASP A 78 -26.26 15.15 -12.15
N GLY A 79 -27.01 14.78 -11.10
CA GLY A 79 -28.37 14.24 -11.21
C GLY A 79 -28.44 12.76 -11.63
N LEU A 80 -27.32 12.11 -11.93
CA LEU A 80 -27.27 10.68 -12.22
C LEU A 80 -27.26 9.86 -10.92
N SER A 81 -27.99 8.76 -10.87
CA SER A 81 -27.87 7.82 -9.76
C SER A 81 -26.61 6.98 -9.86
N GLY A 82 -26.14 6.41 -8.73
CA GLY A 82 -25.00 5.49 -8.71
C GLY A 82 -25.17 4.28 -9.64
N GLN A 83 -26.40 3.79 -9.81
CA GLN A 83 -26.69 2.73 -10.76
C GLN A 83 -26.39 3.17 -12.21
N VAL A 84 -26.90 4.34 -12.63
CA VAL A 84 -26.66 4.87 -13.99
C VAL A 84 -25.18 5.15 -14.21
N ILE A 85 -24.47 5.63 -13.20
CA ILE A 85 -23.00 5.84 -13.26
C ILE A 85 -22.30 4.50 -13.50
N SER A 86 -22.65 3.45 -12.76
CA SER A 86 -22.08 2.10 -12.96
C SER A 86 -22.37 1.57 -14.37
N GLU A 87 -23.64 1.63 -14.80
CA GLU A 87 -24.06 1.19 -16.14
C GLU A 87 -23.27 1.91 -17.25
N ARG A 88 -23.03 3.24 -17.13
CA ARG A 88 -22.23 3.99 -18.12
C ARG A 88 -20.78 3.53 -18.23
N PHE A 89 -20.16 3.11 -17.13
CA PHE A 89 -18.82 2.51 -17.19
C PHE A 89 -18.87 1.11 -17.82
N ASP A 90 -19.85 0.30 -17.44
CA ASP A 90 -20.01 -1.07 -17.93
C ASP A 90 -20.32 -1.11 -19.44
N ASP A 91 -21.15 -0.19 -19.95
CA ASP A 91 -21.53 -0.09 -21.36
C ASP A 91 -20.33 0.11 -22.30
N VAL A 92 -19.26 0.74 -21.81
CA VAL A 92 -18.02 0.96 -22.58
C VAL A 92 -16.86 0.07 -22.13
N GLY A 93 -17.13 -0.93 -21.27
CA GLY A 93 -16.12 -1.86 -20.74
C GLY A 93 -15.08 -1.19 -19.87
N ALA A 94 -15.36 0.00 -19.33
CA ALA A 94 -14.46 0.72 -18.45
C ALA A 94 -14.56 0.19 -17.01
N ARG A 95 -13.47 0.33 -16.26
CA ARG A 95 -13.43 -0.06 -14.84
C ARG A 95 -13.18 1.17 -13.98
N TYR A 96 -14.16 1.52 -13.18
CA TYR A 96 -14.05 2.50 -12.12
C TYR A 96 -13.57 1.85 -10.82
N GLY A 97 -12.79 2.59 -10.05
CA GLY A 97 -12.38 2.19 -8.71
C GLY A 97 -12.10 3.41 -7.84
N ASN A 98 -12.24 3.27 -6.54
CA ASN A 98 -11.96 4.33 -5.59
C ASN A 98 -11.48 3.75 -4.24
N GLY A 99 -10.89 4.61 -3.40
CA GLY A 99 -10.45 4.20 -2.07
C GLY A 99 -9.82 5.34 -1.28
N ALA A 100 -9.74 5.15 0.03
CA ALA A 100 -9.06 6.05 0.94
C ALA A 100 -8.09 5.27 1.84
N LEU A 101 -6.87 5.78 1.95
CA LEU A 101 -5.81 5.30 2.84
C LEU A 101 -5.58 6.33 3.95
N ARG A 102 -4.52 6.16 4.77
CA ARG A 102 -4.21 7.14 5.81
C ARG A 102 -3.81 8.50 5.22
N ASP A 103 -2.93 8.53 4.22
CA ASP A 103 -2.43 9.77 3.63
C ASP A 103 -3.31 10.31 2.50
N MET A 104 -3.91 9.44 1.71
CA MET A 104 -4.53 9.80 0.43
C MET A 104 -5.89 9.15 0.21
N ALA A 105 -6.71 9.82 -0.59
CA ALA A 105 -7.86 9.21 -1.26
C ALA A 105 -7.65 9.24 -2.77
N TRP A 106 -8.20 8.27 -3.48
CA TRP A 106 -8.00 8.12 -4.92
C TRP A 106 -9.26 7.66 -5.63
N VAL A 107 -9.31 7.99 -6.92
CA VAL A 107 -10.28 7.49 -7.88
C VAL A 107 -9.50 7.01 -9.10
N SER A 108 -9.88 5.89 -9.69
CA SER A 108 -9.22 5.32 -10.86
C SER A 108 -10.21 4.98 -11.97
N LEU A 109 -9.71 5.02 -13.19
CA LEU A 109 -10.39 4.59 -14.39
C LEU A 109 -9.42 3.76 -15.23
N ARG A 110 -9.86 2.59 -15.69
CA ARG A 110 -9.23 1.85 -16.77
C ARG A 110 -10.20 1.79 -17.94
N SER A 111 -9.75 2.14 -19.13
CA SER A 111 -10.57 2.11 -20.35
C SER A 111 -9.74 1.70 -21.56
N LEU A 112 -10.40 1.22 -22.60
CA LEU A 112 -9.81 1.15 -23.92
C LEU A 112 -9.49 2.58 -24.41
N THR A 113 -8.49 2.73 -25.28
CA THR A 113 -8.15 4.03 -25.91
C THR A 113 -8.94 4.30 -27.19
N GLU A 114 -9.87 3.41 -27.55
CA GLU A 114 -10.84 3.67 -28.61
C GLU A 114 -11.64 4.94 -28.25
N ALA A 115 -11.77 5.86 -29.22
CA ALA A 115 -12.20 7.23 -28.97
C ALA A 115 -13.57 7.32 -28.28
N ALA A 116 -14.58 6.58 -28.75
CA ALA A 116 -15.94 6.67 -28.20
C ALA A 116 -15.99 6.13 -26.77
N SER A 117 -15.36 5.00 -26.51
CA SER A 117 -15.30 4.36 -25.19
C SER A 117 -14.54 5.22 -24.19
N LEU A 118 -13.37 5.75 -24.59
CA LEU A 118 -12.56 6.60 -23.71
C LEU A 118 -13.27 7.90 -23.35
N GLU A 119 -13.87 8.59 -24.35
CA GLU A 119 -14.58 9.84 -24.11
C GLU A 119 -15.77 9.65 -23.16
N ALA A 120 -16.59 8.62 -23.38
CA ALA A 120 -17.73 8.33 -22.52
C ALA A 120 -17.30 8.00 -21.07
N ALA A 121 -16.25 7.18 -20.91
CA ALA A 121 -15.72 6.85 -19.61
C ALA A 121 -15.14 8.06 -18.88
N LEU A 122 -14.37 8.91 -19.59
CA LEU A 122 -13.79 10.14 -19.02
C LEU A 122 -14.85 11.18 -18.67
N ALA A 123 -15.91 11.32 -19.48
CA ALA A 123 -17.01 12.22 -19.20
C ALA A 123 -17.73 11.80 -17.89
N THR A 124 -17.98 10.50 -17.72
CA THR A 124 -18.60 9.95 -16.51
C THR A 124 -17.67 10.13 -15.29
N LEU A 125 -16.36 9.86 -15.43
CA LEU A 125 -15.39 10.09 -14.37
C LEU A 125 -15.31 11.57 -13.96
N ALA A 126 -15.34 12.48 -14.93
CA ALA A 126 -15.34 13.92 -14.68
C ALA A 126 -16.59 14.35 -13.88
N GLN A 127 -17.78 13.82 -14.21
CA GLN A 127 -19.01 14.09 -13.43
C GLN A 127 -18.87 13.59 -11.98
N VAL A 128 -18.39 12.36 -11.78
CA VAL A 128 -18.16 11.77 -10.45
C VAL A 128 -17.18 12.60 -9.62
N LEU A 129 -16.11 13.11 -10.24
CA LEU A 129 -15.09 13.89 -9.54
C LEU A 129 -15.51 15.33 -9.26
N GLN A 130 -16.25 15.97 -10.15
CA GLN A 130 -16.47 17.41 -10.15
C GLN A 130 -17.84 17.82 -9.62
N SER A 131 -18.83 16.94 -9.71
CA SER A 131 -20.22 17.26 -9.38
C SER A 131 -20.91 16.12 -8.59
N PRO A 132 -20.29 15.56 -7.53
CA PRO A 132 -20.94 14.54 -6.72
C PRO A 132 -22.11 15.12 -5.95
N ASP A 133 -23.28 14.44 -5.98
CA ASP A 133 -24.51 14.92 -5.36
C ASP A 133 -24.64 14.53 -3.88
N PHE A 134 -23.94 13.50 -3.46
CA PHE A 134 -24.01 12.93 -2.11
C PHE A 134 -25.44 12.67 -1.64
N PRO A 135 -26.23 11.80 -2.30
CA PRO A 135 -27.63 11.58 -1.98
C PRO A 135 -27.80 11.03 -0.55
N ALA A 136 -28.77 11.53 0.21
CA ALA A 136 -29.00 11.12 1.59
C ALA A 136 -29.30 9.61 1.72
N SER A 137 -30.06 9.04 0.77
CA SER A 137 -30.36 7.59 0.76
C SER A 137 -29.11 6.74 0.52
N ALA A 138 -28.19 7.20 -0.31
CA ALA A 138 -26.90 6.54 -0.54
C ALA A 138 -26.00 6.65 0.69
N LEU A 139 -25.97 7.80 1.35
CA LEU A 139 -25.23 7.99 2.60
C LEU A 139 -25.64 6.97 3.66
N GLU A 140 -26.94 6.75 3.86
CA GLU A 140 -27.42 5.78 4.84
C GLU A 140 -27.08 4.32 4.43
N ARG A 141 -27.09 4.02 3.14
CA ARG A 141 -26.69 2.70 2.64
C ARG A 141 -25.18 2.46 2.86
N GLU A 142 -24.33 3.43 2.48
CA GLU A 142 -22.88 3.35 2.64
C GLU A 142 -22.46 3.32 4.13
N ARG A 143 -23.11 4.11 4.96
CA ARG A 143 -22.94 4.06 6.42
C ARG A 143 -23.18 2.65 6.96
N LYS A 144 -24.33 2.05 6.61
CA LYS A 144 -24.67 0.69 7.04
C LYS A 144 -23.66 -0.34 6.53
N ARG A 145 -23.20 -0.19 5.28
CA ARG A 145 -22.16 -1.05 4.69
C ARG A 145 -20.86 -0.96 5.48
N MET A 146 -20.41 0.26 5.78
CA MET A 146 -19.20 0.49 6.56
C MET A 146 -19.30 -0.06 7.98
N ILE A 147 -20.43 0.15 8.68
CA ILE A 147 -20.67 -0.40 10.03
C ILE A 147 -20.69 -1.94 9.99
N THR A 148 -21.29 -2.54 8.97
CA THR A 148 -21.24 -4.01 8.78
C THR A 148 -19.81 -4.49 8.59
N GLY A 149 -19.00 -3.78 7.79
CA GLY A 149 -17.59 -4.06 7.62
C GLY A 149 -16.80 -3.95 8.92
N LEU A 150 -17.10 -2.96 9.78
CA LEU A 150 -16.50 -2.86 11.12
C LEU A 150 -16.82 -4.08 11.98
N LYS A 151 -18.07 -4.54 12.01
CA LYS A 151 -18.48 -5.74 12.77
C LYS A 151 -17.77 -7.01 12.27
N GLN A 152 -17.55 -7.13 10.97
CA GLN A 152 -16.75 -8.23 10.42
C GLN A 152 -15.27 -8.11 10.82
N ARG A 153 -14.71 -6.88 10.76
CA ARG A 153 -13.34 -6.60 11.18
C ARG A 153 -13.11 -6.89 12.67
N GLU A 154 -14.14 -6.69 13.51
CA GLU A 154 -14.10 -7.03 14.93
C GLU A 154 -13.95 -8.53 15.21
N GLN A 155 -14.27 -9.39 14.26
CA GLN A 155 -14.08 -10.85 14.32
C GLN A 155 -12.68 -11.28 13.84
N ASP A 156 -11.85 -10.36 13.33
CA ASP A 156 -10.51 -10.64 12.83
C ASP A 156 -9.44 -10.22 13.87
N PRO A 157 -8.73 -11.18 14.48
CA PRO A 157 -7.69 -10.87 15.47
C PRO A 157 -6.50 -10.11 14.84
N GLY A 158 -6.22 -10.29 13.54
CA GLY A 158 -5.21 -9.53 12.82
C GLY A 158 -5.57 -8.06 12.70
N ALA A 159 -6.84 -7.77 12.39
CA ALA A 159 -7.35 -6.41 12.36
C ALA A 159 -7.33 -5.73 13.75
N LYS A 160 -7.67 -6.48 14.81
CA LYS A 160 -7.54 -5.99 16.19
C LYS A 160 -6.10 -5.67 16.54
N ALA A 161 -5.15 -6.49 16.09
CA ALA A 161 -3.73 -6.25 16.32
C ALA A 161 -3.26 -4.97 15.59
N GLU A 162 -3.68 -4.78 14.33
CA GLU A 162 -3.38 -3.58 13.57
C GLU A 162 -3.92 -2.32 14.26
N ASP A 163 -5.20 -2.30 14.64
CA ASP A 163 -5.84 -1.15 15.28
C ASP A 163 -5.14 -0.81 16.61
N ALA A 164 -4.90 -1.82 17.46
CA ALA A 164 -4.20 -1.64 18.73
C ALA A 164 -2.77 -1.13 18.51
N PHE A 165 -2.08 -1.60 17.46
CA PHE A 165 -0.72 -1.17 17.12
C PHE A 165 -0.69 0.31 16.74
N TYR A 166 -1.53 0.74 15.79
CA TYR A 166 -1.54 2.13 15.35
C TYR A 166 -1.96 3.10 16.47
N VAL A 167 -2.98 2.75 17.26
CA VAL A 167 -3.38 3.55 18.43
C VAL A 167 -2.24 3.66 19.45
N SER A 168 -1.55 2.56 19.75
CA SER A 168 -0.44 2.56 20.72
C SER A 168 0.77 3.34 20.23
N LEU A 169 1.10 3.24 18.93
CA LEU A 169 2.26 3.90 18.34
C LEU A 169 2.04 5.40 18.16
N TYR A 170 0.87 5.80 17.67
CA TYR A 170 0.61 7.18 17.24
C TYR A 170 -0.25 7.98 18.22
N LYS A 171 -0.94 7.34 19.17
CA LYS A 171 -1.80 8.01 20.17
C LYS A 171 -2.78 8.99 19.52
N ASP A 172 -2.76 10.27 19.93
CA ASP A 172 -3.63 11.34 19.41
C ASP A 172 -3.19 11.92 18.06
N HIS A 173 -2.08 11.43 17.50
CA HIS A 173 -1.65 11.82 16.15
C HIS A 173 -2.65 11.29 15.10
N PRO A 174 -2.88 12.01 13.97
CA PRO A 174 -3.82 11.59 12.92
C PRO A 174 -3.63 10.15 12.41
N TYR A 175 -2.42 9.61 12.47
CA TYR A 175 -2.17 8.21 12.09
C TYR A 175 -2.65 7.17 13.11
N GLY A 176 -2.95 7.58 14.34
CA GLY A 176 -3.49 6.68 15.37
C GLY A 176 -4.97 6.36 15.17
N SER A 177 -5.72 7.20 14.45
CA SER A 177 -7.13 6.95 14.19
C SER A 177 -7.34 5.77 13.22
N PRO A 178 -8.37 4.94 13.46
CA PRO A 178 -8.74 3.86 12.54
C PRO A 178 -9.32 4.44 11.25
N PRO A 179 -8.75 4.13 10.06
CA PRO A 179 -9.22 4.69 8.78
C PRO A 179 -10.68 4.33 8.46
N GLN A 180 -11.16 3.20 8.96
CA GLN A 180 -12.53 2.73 8.78
C GLN A 180 -13.53 3.42 9.72
N GLY A 181 -13.03 4.23 10.67
CA GLY A 181 -13.87 4.84 11.70
C GLY A 181 -14.26 3.89 12.84
N SER A 182 -15.32 4.25 13.54
CA SER A 182 -16.00 3.43 14.54
C SER A 182 -17.50 3.52 14.34
N GLU A 183 -18.28 2.58 14.88
CA GLU A 183 -19.75 2.64 14.81
C GLU A 183 -20.26 3.99 15.34
N ARG A 184 -19.68 4.48 16.45
CA ARG A 184 -20.04 5.77 17.05
C ARG A 184 -19.75 6.94 16.09
N THR A 185 -18.56 7.00 15.50
CA THR A 185 -18.21 8.11 14.61
C THR A 185 -19.00 8.06 13.31
N LEU A 186 -19.10 6.89 12.67
CA LEU A 186 -19.86 6.72 11.44
C LEU A 186 -21.34 7.06 11.61
N SER A 187 -21.97 6.68 12.74
CA SER A 187 -23.37 7.00 13.03
C SER A 187 -23.61 8.50 13.21
N ALA A 188 -22.60 9.25 13.63
CA ALA A 188 -22.70 10.70 13.84
C ALA A 188 -22.41 11.53 12.58
N LEU A 189 -21.77 10.97 11.55
CA LEU A 189 -21.44 11.69 10.31
C LEU A 189 -22.72 12.14 9.60
N THR A 190 -22.71 13.35 9.11
CA THR A 190 -23.81 13.95 8.35
C THR A 190 -23.46 14.11 6.88
N ARG A 191 -24.46 14.38 6.03
CA ARG A 191 -24.21 14.75 4.63
C ARG A 191 -23.39 16.03 4.52
N GLU A 192 -23.59 16.97 5.42
CA GLU A 192 -22.84 18.22 5.45
C GLU A 192 -21.36 17.98 5.73
N ASP A 193 -21.02 17.08 6.64
CA ASP A 193 -19.62 16.68 6.89
C ASP A 193 -18.96 16.15 5.62
N VAL A 194 -19.64 15.27 4.89
CA VAL A 194 -19.16 14.69 3.60
C VAL A 194 -18.94 15.79 2.56
N VAL A 195 -19.91 16.69 2.38
CA VAL A 195 -19.82 17.81 1.43
C VAL A 195 -18.67 18.76 1.79
N ASN A 196 -18.52 19.08 3.09
CA ASN A 196 -17.47 19.98 3.58
C ASN A 196 -16.09 19.34 3.42
N PHE A 197 -15.96 18.03 3.69
CA PHE A 197 -14.72 17.29 3.47
C PHE A 197 -14.34 17.28 1.98
N TYR A 198 -15.29 16.96 1.10
CA TYR A 198 -15.07 17.00 -0.34
C TYR A 198 -14.61 18.39 -0.81
N ARG A 199 -15.35 19.45 -0.47
CA ARG A 199 -15.00 20.82 -0.87
C ARG A 199 -13.63 21.26 -0.39
N ARG A 200 -13.22 20.78 0.78
CA ARG A 200 -11.93 21.15 1.39
C ARG A 200 -10.76 20.40 0.77
N PHE A 201 -10.91 19.11 0.47
CA PHE A 201 -9.79 18.25 0.14
C PHE A 201 -9.75 17.78 -1.32
N TYR A 202 -10.87 17.75 -2.04
CA TYR A 202 -10.91 17.34 -3.44
C TYR A 202 -10.76 18.54 -4.39
N SER A 203 -9.73 19.35 -4.17
CA SER A 203 -9.47 20.55 -4.99
C SER A 203 -8.37 20.31 -6.02
N ALA A 204 -8.37 21.09 -7.11
CA ALA A 204 -7.39 20.92 -8.19
C ALA A 204 -5.93 21.05 -7.70
N ARG A 205 -5.64 22.05 -6.85
CA ARG A 205 -4.28 22.24 -6.31
C ARG A 205 -3.82 21.13 -5.36
N ASN A 206 -4.76 20.31 -4.88
CA ASN A 206 -4.50 19.14 -4.05
C ASN A 206 -4.52 17.84 -4.89
N ALA A 207 -4.83 17.91 -6.17
CA ALA A 207 -4.94 16.75 -7.05
C ALA A 207 -3.62 16.40 -7.72
N ILE A 208 -3.36 15.09 -7.81
CA ILE A 208 -2.35 14.48 -8.67
C ILE A 208 -3.09 13.62 -9.68
N VAL A 209 -2.90 13.86 -10.97
CA VAL A 209 -3.46 13.08 -12.06
C VAL A 209 -2.34 12.22 -12.65
N ALA A 210 -2.38 10.93 -12.41
CA ALA A 210 -1.45 9.94 -12.96
C ALA A 210 -2.12 9.24 -14.15
N ILE A 211 -1.43 9.20 -15.30
CA ILE A 211 -1.95 8.62 -16.55
C ILE A 211 -0.88 7.70 -17.14
N VAL A 212 -1.28 6.48 -17.50
CA VAL A 212 -0.43 5.52 -18.22
C VAL A 212 -1.25 4.89 -19.34
N GLY A 213 -0.72 4.85 -20.56
CA GLY A 213 -1.43 4.16 -21.64
C GLY A 213 -0.99 4.54 -23.05
N ASP A 214 -1.69 3.96 -24.01
CA ASP A 214 -1.49 4.25 -25.43
C ASP A 214 -2.15 5.59 -25.80
N LEU A 215 -1.52 6.65 -25.37
CA LEU A 215 -1.90 8.04 -25.57
C LEU A 215 -0.66 8.85 -25.93
N ASP A 216 -0.82 9.91 -26.69
CA ASP A 216 0.21 10.94 -26.80
C ASP A 216 0.11 11.95 -25.65
N GLN A 217 1.12 12.79 -25.51
CA GLN A 217 1.19 13.77 -24.43
C GLN A 217 0.10 14.85 -24.53
N GLU A 218 -0.30 15.22 -25.72
CA GLU A 218 -1.35 16.21 -25.96
C GLU A 218 -2.70 15.66 -25.47
N ARG A 219 -3.01 14.40 -25.79
CA ARG A 219 -4.21 13.74 -25.32
C ARG A 219 -4.21 13.55 -23.81
N ALA A 220 -3.09 13.14 -23.23
CA ALA A 220 -2.95 13.03 -21.78
C ALA A 220 -3.14 14.39 -21.08
N ALA A 221 -2.66 15.49 -21.68
CA ALA A 221 -2.88 16.84 -21.16
C ALA A 221 -4.36 17.22 -21.21
N ALA A 222 -5.05 16.95 -22.32
CA ALA A 222 -6.48 17.21 -22.46
C ALA A 222 -7.31 16.42 -21.42
N ILE A 223 -6.98 15.15 -21.18
CA ILE A 223 -7.60 14.31 -20.14
C ILE A 223 -7.40 14.94 -18.76
N ALA A 224 -6.18 15.34 -18.43
CA ALA A 224 -5.87 15.94 -17.12
C ALA A 224 -6.63 17.25 -16.91
N GLU A 225 -6.71 18.13 -17.93
CA GLU A 225 -7.53 19.35 -17.88
C GLU A 225 -9.02 19.03 -17.72
N GLN A 226 -9.55 18.07 -18.48
CA GLN A 226 -10.95 17.65 -18.37
C GLN A 226 -11.29 17.20 -16.93
N LEU A 227 -10.42 16.43 -16.27
CA LEU A 227 -10.67 15.91 -14.93
C LEU A 227 -10.43 16.93 -13.81
N ALA A 228 -9.56 17.93 -14.03
CA ALA A 228 -9.18 18.87 -12.98
C ALA A 228 -9.87 20.24 -13.05
N SER A 229 -10.38 20.65 -14.23
CA SER A 229 -10.81 22.03 -14.48
C SER A 229 -11.96 22.54 -13.61
N LYS A 230 -12.90 21.65 -13.22
CA LYS A 230 -14.08 22.00 -12.42
C LYS A 230 -14.05 21.43 -11.01
N LEU A 231 -12.89 20.92 -10.56
CA LEU A 231 -12.73 20.56 -9.15
C LEU A 231 -12.91 21.78 -8.25
N PRO A 232 -13.36 21.62 -7.00
CA PRO A 232 -13.52 22.74 -6.07
C PRO A 232 -12.26 23.61 -6.01
N PRO A 233 -12.39 24.94 -5.89
CA PRO A 233 -11.26 25.80 -5.60
C PRO A 233 -10.77 25.51 -4.19
N GLY A 234 -9.45 25.49 -3.98
CA GLY A 234 -8.87 25.22 -2.66
C GLY A 234 -7.35 25.30 -2.67
N ALA A 235 -6.78 25.53 -1.48
CA ALA A 235 -5.36 25.44 -1.27
C ALA A 235 -4.95 23.98 -0.96
N LYS A 236 -3.66 23.67 -1.06
CA LYS A 236 -3.13 22.42 -0.51
C LYS A 236 -3.41 22.35 0.99
N PRO A 237 -3.75 21.17 1.53
CA PRO A 237 -3.93 20.99 2.98
C PRO A 237 -2.68 21.37 3.76
N SER A 238 -2.86 21.81 5.01
CA SER A 238 -1.74 22.03 5.93
C SER A 238 -0.96 20.73 6.14
N PRO A 239 0.36 20.80 6.37
CA PRO A 239 1.16 19.61 6.66
C PRO A 239 0.58 18.80 7.83
N ILE A 240 0.69 17.47 7.75
CA ILE A 240 0.42 16.58 8.89
C ILE A 240 1.51 16.83 9.93
N PRO A 241 1.17 16.94 11.24
CA PRO A 241 2.17 17.14 12.27
C PRO A 241 3.19 15.99 12.30
N PRO A 242 4.40 16.19 12.85
CA PRO A 242 5.36 15.11 13.02
C PRO A 242 4.78 13.98 13.88
N ALA A 243 5.09 12.73 13.52
CA ALA A 243 4.69 11.58 14.32
C ALA A 243 5.38 11.59 15.71
N PRO A 244 4.70 11.12 16.77
CA PRO A 244 5.28 11.11 18.11
C PRO A 244 6.47 10.16 18.21
N ALA A 245 7.46 10.53 19.03
CA ALA A 245 8.55 9.62 19.38
C ALA A 245 8.07 8.55 20.35
N LEU A 246 8.61 7.35 20.21
CA LEU A 246 8.41 6.25 21.16
C LEU A 246 9.61 6.20 22.10
N ASN A 247 9.43 6.54 23.38
CA ASN A 247 10.52 6.67 24.34
C ASN A 247 10.64 5.47 25.31
N GLN A 248 9.73 4.51 25.21
CA GLN A 248 9.72 3.29 26.05
C GLN A 248 8.99 2.16 25.34
N THR A 249 9.27 0.94 25.74
CA THR A 249 8.49 -0.21 25.26
C THR A 249 7.08 -0.18 25.86
N LEU A 250 6.09 -0.40 24.99
CA LEU A 250 4.68 -0.57 25.35
C LEU A 250 4.28 -2.02 25.01
N GLU A 251 3.70 -2.73 25.98
CA GLU A 251 3.10 -4.04 25.76
C GLU A 251 1.59 -3.97 26.00
N VAL A 252 0.81 -4.34 24.99
CA VAL A 252 -0.65 -4.32 25.03
C VAL A 252 -1.17 -5.70 24.71
N LYS A 253 -1.95 -6.26 25.64
CA LYS A 253 -2.67 -7.53 25.46
C LYS A 253 -4.12 -7.22 25.16
N VAL A 254 -4.60 -7.74 24.05
CA VAL A 254 -6.00 -7.60 23.60
C VAL A 254 -6.65 -8.98 23.72
N PRO A 255 -7.57 -9.17 24.67
CA PRO A 255 -8.29 -10.43 24.81
C PRO A 255 -9.10 -10.74 23.54
N PHE A 256 -8.90 -11.93 23.01
CA PHE A 256 -9.62 -12.42 21.84
C PHE A 256 -9.67 -13.95 21.83
N GLU A 257 -10.89 -14.50 21.77
CA GLU A 257 -11.10 -15.94 21.72
C GLU A 257 -10.73 -16.48 20.34
N SER A 258 -9.55 -17.08 20.24
CA SER A 258 -9.07 -17.74 19.02
C SER A 258 -8.13 -18.90 19.34
N THR A 259 -7.93 -19.79 18.38
CA THR A 259 -6.98 -20.91 18.46
C THR A 259 -5.53 -20.48 18.25
N GLN A 260 -5.31 -19.25 17.80
CA GLN A 260 -3.98 -18.68 17.53
C GLN A 260 -3.86 -17.30 18.16
N THR A 261 -2.65 -16.97 18.60
CA THR A 261 -2.27 -15.64 19.07
C THR A 261 -1.59 -14.88 17.93
N HIS A 262 -2.04 -13.65 17.69
CA HIS A 262 -1.39 -12.71 16.78
C HIS A 262 -0.44 -11.81 17.57
N VAL A 263 0.80 -11.74 17.13
CA VAL A 263 1.86 -10.94 17.74
C VAL A 263 2.35 -9.92 16.75
N TRP A 264 2.29 -8.65 17.13
CA TRP A 264 2.85 -7.54 16.38
C TRP A 264 3.91 -6.83 17.25
N VAL A 265 5.07 -6.58 16.65
CA VAL A 265 6.16 -5.83 17.25
C VAL A 265 6.56 -4.74 16.30
N GLY A 266 6.68 -3.50 16.75
CA GLY A 266 7.09 -2.44 15.86
C GLY A 266 7.51 -1.16 16.57
N ALA A 267 7.90 -0.17 15.78
CA ALA A 267 8.39 1.12 16.23
C ALA A 267 8.10 2.19 15.17
N PRO A 268 8.29 3.50 15.46
CA PRO A 268 8.37 4.50 14.40
C PRO A 268 9.47 4.11 13.41
N GLY A 269 9.12 4.10 12.12
CA GLY A 269 10.02 3.78 11.02
C GLY A 269 10.54 5.05 10.33
N ILE A 270 10.08 5.30 9.10
CA ILE A 270 10.56 6.43 8.27
C ILE A 270 9.43 7.13 7.51
N ALA A 271 9.68 8.38 7.11
CA ALA A 271 8.87 9.06 6.11
C ALA A 271 9.26 8.61 4.69
N ARG A 272 8.41 8.88 3.70
CA ARG A 272 8.63 8.44 2.31
C ARG A 272 9.87 9.06 1.66
N LEU A 273 10.19 10.31 1.99
CA LEU A 273 11.35 11.04 1.46
C LEU A 273 12.64 10.83 2.28
N ASP A 274 12.63 9.90 3.23
CA ASP A 274 13.79 9.65 4.08
C ASP A 274 14.96 9.07 3.26
N PRO A 275 16.19 9.57 3.42
CA PRO A 275 17.35 9.06 2.71
C PRO A 275 17.67 7.59 3.02
N ASP A 276 17.24 7.09 4.18
CA ASP A 276 17.46 5.70 4.59
C ASP A 276 16.48 4.71 3.93
N THR A 277 15.58 5.18 3.05
CA THR A 277 14.55 4.33 2.40
C THR A 277 15.15 3.10 1.74
N PHE A 278 16.19 3.23 0.92
CA PHE A 278 16.80 2.09 0.22
C PHE A 278 17.61 1.18 1.15
N PRO A 279 18.48 1.68 2.05
CA PRO A 279 19.12 0.84 3.06
C PRO A 279 18.14 0.02 3.91
N LEU A 280 17.08 0.64 4.41
CA LEU A 280 16.06 -0.04 5.20
C LEU A 280 15.22 -1.02 4.38
N TYR A 281 14.87 -0.68 3.16
CA TYR A 281 14.13 -1.57 2.26
C TYR A 281 14.92 -2.83 1.90
N VAL A 282 16.17 -2.67 1.45
CA VAL A 282 17.05 -3.80 1.10
C VAL A 282 17.38 -4.63 2.33
N GLY A 283 17.67 -3.98 3.47
CA GLY A 283 17.87 -4.65 4.75
C GLY A 283 16.65 -5.44 5.19
N ASN A 284 15.46 -4.85 5.10
CA ASN A 284 14.23 -5.54 5.48
C ASN A 284 13.94 -6.78 4.62
N HIS A 285 14.37 -6.79 3.37
CA HIS A 285 14.24 -7.99 2.52
C HIS A 285 14.94 -9.19 3.18
N SER A 286 16.13 -9.02 3.75
CA SER A 286 16.83 -10.10 4.47
C SER A 286 16.30 -10.34 5.88
N LEU A 287 15.70 -9.34 6.56
CA LEU A 287 15.12 -9.51 7.89
C LEU A 287 13.82 -10.32 7.84
N GLY A 288 12.79 -9.84 7.14
CA GLY A 288 11.46 -10.45 7.12
C GLY A 288 10.68 -10.24 5.82
N GLY A 289 11.13 -9.34 4.92
CA GLY A 289 10.42 -9.01 3.68
C GLY A 289 10.65 -9.98 2.52
N GLY A 290 11.72 -10.78 2.56
CA GLY A 290 12.10 -11.72 1.49
C GLY A 290 11.44 -13.11 1.58
N GLY A 291 10.40 -13.27 2.40
CA GLY A 291 9.69 -14.55 2.54
C GLY A 291 10.63 -15.67 3.04
N PHE A 292 10.66 -16.79 2.33
CA PHE A 292 11.40 -18.02 2.72
C PHE A 292 12.90 -17.82 2.94
N VAL A 293 13.51 -16.81 2.36
CA VAL A 293 14.96 -16.57 2.52
C VAL A 293 15.29 -15.63 3.67
N SER A 294 14.29 -15.01 4.29
CA SER A 294 14.46 -14.04 5.37
C SER A 294 14.90 -14.68 6.70
N ARG A 295 15.56 -13.87 7.54
CA ARG A 295 16.09 -14.30 8.83
C ARG A 295 14.95 -14.69 9.80
N LEU A 296 13.86 -13.91 9.83
CA LEU A 296 12.68 -14.22 10.64
C LEU A 296 12.06 -15.56 10.25
N TYR A 297 11.87 -15.80 8.97
CA TYR A 297 11.32 -17.07 8.49
C TYR A 297 12.20 -18.27 8.89
N LYS A 298 13.50 -18.20 8.59
CA LYS A 298 14.46 -19.26 8.94
C LYS A 298 14.52 -19.53 10.44
N THR A 299 14.48 -18.46 11.25
CA THR A 299 14.66 -18.56 12.70
C THR A 299 13.41 -19.07 13.40
N ILE A 300 12.23 -18.56 13.04
CA ILE A 300 10.97 -18.78 13.75
C ILE A 300 10.20 -19.96 13.15
N ARG A 301 10.08 -20.00 11.81
CA ARG A 301 9.31 -21.06 11.14
C ARG A 301 10.14 -22.29 10.84
N GLU A 302 11.23 -22.17 10.09
CA GLU A 302 11.98 -23.33 9.60
C GLU A 302 12.66 -24.09 10.73
N LYS A 303 13.42 -23.41 11.60
CA LYS A 303 14.20 -24.06 12.66
C LYS A 303 13.36 -24.45 13.89
N ARG A 304 12.25 -23.77 14.18
CA ARG A 304 11.51 -23.95 15.43
C ARG A 304 10.04 -24.26 15.30
N GLY A 305 9.46 -24.13 14.10
CA GLY A 305 8.05 -24.45 13.84
C GLY A 305 7.06 -23.60 14.65
N LEU A 306 7.47 -22.42 15.13
CA LEU A 306 6.64 -21.59 16.03
C LEU A 306 5.56 -20.81 15.29
N SER A 307 5.70 -20.57 14.00
CA SER A 307 4.74 -19.79 13.21
C SER A 307 4.67 -20.32 11.79
N TYR A 308 3.48 -20.26 11.19
CA TYR A 308 3.33 -20.52 9.75
C TYR A 308 3.66 -19.29 8.92
N SER A 309 3.34 -18.09 9.44
CA SER A 309 3.59 -16.80 8.76
C SER A 309 4.33 -15.87 9.70
N VAL A 310 5.50 -15.40 9.28
CA VAL A 310 6.29 -14.38 9.96
C VAL A 310 6.91 -13.45 8.91
N TYR A 311 6.82 -12.15 9.15
CA TYR A 311 7.27 -11.13 8.20
C TYR A 311 7.64 -9.83 8.91
N SER A 312 8.34 -8.94 8.19
CA SER A 312 8.53 -7.56 8.60
C SER A 312 8.48 -6.62 7.40
N TYR A 313 8.11 -5.37 7.63
CA TYR A 313 8.12 -4.31 6.63
C TYR A 313 8.15 -2.92 7.25
N PHE A 314 8.63 -1.95 6.47
CA PHE A 314 8.45 -0.53 6.70
C PHE A 314 7.28 -0.03 5.85
N ILE A 315 6.47 0.87 6.40
CA ILE A 315 5.42 1.59 5.68
C ILE A 315 5.79 3.07 5.67
N PRO A 316 6.64 3.53 4.74
CA PRO A 316 6.95 4.94 4.65
C PRO A 316 5.70 5.74 4.26
N MET A 317 5.37 6.76 5.05
CA MET A 317 4.19 7.61 4.87
C MET A 317 4.63 9.07 4.69
N ARG A 318 3.70 10.03 4.66
CA ARG A 318 4.03 11.45 4.49
C ARG A 318 4.88 11.98 5.65
N VAL A 319 4.57 11.58 6.87
CA VAL A 319 5.46 11.70 8.02
C VAL A 319 5.90 10.31 8.45
N THR A 320 6.63 10.17 9.55
CA THR A 320 7.17 8.87 9.98
C THR A 320 6.09 7.80 10.09
N GLY A 321 6.09 6.88 9.15
CA GLY A 321 5.28 5.67 9.17
C GLY A 321 5.96 4.56 9.98
N PRO A 322 5.31 3.41 10.23
CA PRO A 322 5.82 2.39 11.14
C PRO A 322 6.83 1.42 10.49
N PHE A 323 7.67 0.83 11.33
CA PHE A 323 8.25 -0.50 11.14
C PHE A 323 7.39 -1.51 11.86
N ILE A 324 7.10 -2.64 11.23
CA ILE A 324 6.28 -3.73 11.79
C ILE A 324 6.97 -5.06 11.53
N ALA A 325 7.04 -5.91 12.56
CA ALA A 325 7.33 -7.33 12.47
C ALA A 325 6.18 -8.10 13.11
N ALA A 326 5.63 -9.10 12.44
CA ALA A 326 4.44 -9.78 12.91
C ALA A 326 4.48 -11.28 12.63
N LEU A 327 3.76 -12.04 13.44
CA LEU A 327 3.56 -13.47 13.30
C LEU A 327 2.22 -13.94 13.89
N GLN A 328 1.83 -15.14 13.50
CA GLN A 328 0.74 -15.90 14.13
C GLN A 328 1.29 -17.22 14.66
N THR A 329 0.87 -17.60 15.87
CA THR A 329 1.36 -18.81 16.54
C THR A 329 0.26 -19.46 17.38
N SER A 330 0.47 -20.69 17.83
CA SER A 330 -0.44 -21.31 18.80
C SER A 330 -0.39 -20.59 20.15
N ASN A 331 -1.52 -20.54 20.86
CA ASN A 331 -1.63 -19.82 22.13
C ASN A 331 -0.55 -20.26 23.14
N ALA A 332 -0.27 -21.55 23.22
CA ALA A 332 0.75 -22.12 24.12
C ALA A 332 2.19 -21.67 23.81
N GLN A 333 2.45 -21.22 22.58
CA GLN A 333 3.79 -20.82 22.13
C GLN A 333 3.96 -19.29 21.99
N ALA A 334 2.91 -18.51 22.27
CA ALA A 334 2.88 -17.08 22.01
C ALA A 334 4.04 -16.33 22.71
N GLY A 335 4.29 -16.57 23.99
CA GLY A 335 5.40 -15.95 24.72
C GLY A 335 6.75 -16.26 24.08
N LYS A 336 7.03 -17.55 23.83
CA LYS A 336 8.28 -17.97 23.19
C LYS A 336 8.48 -17.41 21.80
N ALA A 337 7.39 -17.30 21.00
CA ALA A 337 7.43 -16.74 19.66
C ALA A 337 7.67 -15.22 19.70
N LEU A 338 7.04 -14.49 20.63
CA LEU A 338 7.28 -13.06 20.86
C LEU A 338 8.75 -12.80 21.25
N ASP A 339 9.27 -13.52 22.24
CA ASP A 339 10.65 -13.36 22.71
C ASP A 339 11.64 -13.57 21.55
N LEU A 340 11.41 -14.61 20.76
CA LEU A 340 12.27 -14.93 19.62
C LEU A 340 12.15 -13.90 18.49
N LEU A 341 10.96 -13.38 18.23
CA LEU A 341 10.74 -12.30 17.26
C LEU A 341 11.52 -11.06 17.67
N VAL A 342 11.36 -10.63 18.92
CA VAL A 342 12.07 -9.46 19.48
C VAL A 342 13.57 -9.68 19.44
N ALA A 343 14.08 -10.81 19.92
CA ALA A 343 15.51 -11.11 19.91
C ALA A 343 16.10 -11.14 18.50
N THR A 344 15.36 -11.68 17.50
CA THR A 344 15.83 -11.71 16.11
C THR A 344 15.89 -10.31 15.50
N VAL A 345 14.90 -9.45 15.80
CA VAL A 345 14.91 -8.04 15.35
C VAL A 345 16.05 -7.29 16.02
N GLN A 346 16.27 -7.46 17.32
CA GLN A 346 17.37 -6.82 18.06
C GLN A 346 18.74 -7.23 17.52
N ASP A 347 18.96 -8.54 17.34
CA ASP A 347 20.20 -9.05 16.74
C ASP A 347 20.44 -8.45 15.35
N TYR A 348 19.37 -8.31 14.55
CA TYR A 348 19.49 -7.71 13.22
C TYR A 348 19.83 -6.23 13.27
N ILE A 349 19.29 -5.46 14.20
CA ILE A 349 19.63 -4.05 14.40
C ILE A 349 21.13 -3.89 14.75
N GLU A 350 21.66 -4.79 15.59
CA GLU A 350 23.05 -4.75 16.03
C GLU A 350 24.03 -5.21 14.95
N THR A 351 23.73 -6.33 14.30
CA THR A 351 24.66 -7.02 13.40
C THR A 351 24.49 -6.63 11.92
N GLY A 352 23.27 -6.26 11.51
CA GLY A 352 22.89 -6.12 10.12
C GLY A 352 22.81 -7.48 9.39
N PRO A 353 22.64 -7.45 8.05
CA PRO A 353 22.73 -8.65 7.22
C PRO A 353 24.20 -9.11 7.03
N SER A 354 24.37 -10.39 6.76
CA SER A 354 25.64 -10.90 6.22
C SER A 354 25.82 -10.47 4.76
N ALA A 355 27.05 -10.54 4.24
CA ALA A 355 27.32 -10.25 2.83
C ALA A 355 26.49 -11.14 1.88
N ALA A 356 26.33 -12.42 2.24
CA ALA A 356 25.51 -13.35 1.45
C ALA A 356 24.02 -12.98 1.44
N GLU A 357 23.46 -12.55 2.59
CA GLU A 357 22.07 -12.09 2.70
C GLU A 357 21.86 -10.80 1.87
N LEU A 358 22.79 -9.85 1.94
CA LEU A 358 22.73 -8.62 1.14
C LEU A 358 22.71 -8.91 -0.36
N GLU A 359 23.67 -9.71 -0.84
CA GLU A 359 23.76 -10.04 -2.26
C GLU A 359 22.55 -10.85 -2.75
N ALA A 360 22.02 -11.76 -1.93
CA ALA A 360 20.79 -12.48 -2.25
C ALA A 360 19.59 -11.53 -2.33
N SER A 361 19.47 -10.58 -1.39
CA SER A 361 18.40 -9.58 -1.36
C SER A 361 18.47 -8.67 -2.59
N LYS A 362 19.65 -8.14 -2.92
CA LYS A 362 19.84 -7.32 -4.12
C LYS A 362 19.43 -8.06 -5.40
N ARG A 363 19.93 -9.29 -5.60
CA ARG A 363 19.57 -10.09 -6.78
C ARG A 363 18.06 -10.33 -6.88
N ASN A 364 17.39 -10.66 -5.77
CA ASN A 364 15.95 -10.89 -5.76
C ASN A 364 15.16 -9.61 -6.11
N ILE A 365 15.50 -8.47 -5.47
CA ILE A 365 14.82 -7.19 -5.70
C ILE A 365 15.04 -6.73 -7.14
N GLN A 366 16.26 -6.81 -7.67
CA GLN A 366 16.59 -6.40 -9.03
C GLN A 366 15.89 -7.28 -10.07
N GLY A 367 15.94 -8.60 -9.89
CA GLY A 367 15.29 -9.55 -10.80
C GLY A 367 13.76 -9.49 -10.76
N GLY A 368 13.19 -9.11 -9.62
CA GLY A 368 11.75 -8.94 -9.45
C GLY A 368 11.21 -7.57 -9.87
N PHE A 369 12.07 -6.55 -10.04
CA PHE A 369 11.61 -5.19 -10.34
C PHE A 369 10.86 -5.06 -11.67
N PRO A 370 11.32 -5.66 -12.80
CA PRO A 370 10.57 -5.60 -14.05
C PRO A 370 9.11 -6.11 -13.92
N LEU A 371 8.88 -7.13 -13.09
CA LEU A 371 7.52 -7.67 -12.84
C LEU A 371 6.64 -6.73 -12.00
N ARG A 372 7.19 -5.67 -11.44
CA ARG A 372 6.46 -4.64 -10.66
C ARG A 372 6.07 -3.42 -11.50
N ILE A 373 6.47 -3.39 -12.74
CA ILE A 373 6.21 -2.32 -13.70
C ILE A 373 5.83 -2.89 -15.07
N ASP A 374 5.31 -4.13 -15.12
CA ASP A 374 5.01 -4.84 -16.36
C ASP A 374 3.59 -4.55 -16.89
N SER A 375 2.76 -3.85 -16.14
CA SER A 375 1.42 -3.44 -16.55
C SER A 375 1.16 -1.95 -16.32
N ASN A 376 0.24 -1.37 -17.09
CA ASN A 376 -0.18 0.02 -16.90
C ASN A 376 -0.67 0.29 -15.48
N ASN A 377 -1.39 -0.66 -14.86
CA ASN A 377 -1.89 -0.51 -13.50
C ASN A 377 -0.75 -0.40 -12.47
N GLU A 378 0.29 -1.21 -12.61
CA GLU A 378 1.43 -1.14 -11.69
C GLU A 378 2.23 0.13 -11.89
N VAL A 379 2.43 0.55 -13.14
CA VAL A 379 3.11 1.82 -13.43
C VAL A 379 2.30 3.01 -12.89
N VAL A 380 0.97 3.05 -13.07
CA VAL A 380 0.15 4.16 -12.55
C VAL A 380 0.19 4.23 -11.02
N GLU A 381 0.30 3.10 -10.32
CA GLU A 381 0.49 3.09 -8.86
C GLU A 381 1.81 3.72 -8.44
N TYR A 382 2.91 3.44 -9.18
CA TYR A 382 4.18 4.14 -8.95
C TYR A 382 4.08 5.64 -9.24
N LEU A 383 3.40 6.04 -10.33
CA LEU A 383 3.19 7.47 -10.61
C LEU A 383 2.44 8.18 -9.49
N VAL A 384 1.44 7.52 -8.91
CA VAL A 384 0.73 8.04 -7.73
C VAL A 384 1.69 8.28 -6.57
N ILE A 385 2.52 7.29 -6.23
CA ILE A 385 3.50 7.39 -5.14
C ILE A 385 4.51 8.50 -5.43
N ILE A 386 5.06 8.54 -6.65
CA ILE A 386 6.02 9.56 -7.08
C ILE A 386 5.40 10.95 -7.01
N GLY A 387 4.18 11.12 -7.55
CA GLY A 387 3.48 12.38 -7.58
C GLY A 387 3.05 12.88 -6.22
N PHE A 388 2.49 11.97 -5.39
CA PHE A 388 1.92 12.30 -4.09
C PHE A 388 3.00 12.63 -3.05
N TYR A 389 4.10 11.88 -3.02
CA TYR A 389 5.19 12.09 -2.08
C TYR A 389 6.34 12.95 -2.63
N ASP A 390 6.18 13.55 -3.82
CA ASP A 390 7.19 14.39 -4.46
C ASP A 390 8.55 13.69 -4.66
N LEU A 391 8.53 12.39 -5.01
CA LEU A 391 9.73 11.65 -5.36
C LEU A 391 10.31 12.15 -6.69
N PRO A 392 11.63 11.95 -6.95
CA PRO A 392 12.25 12.30 -8.22
C PRO A 392 11.57 11.61 -9.41
N LEU A 393 11.44 12.29 -10.54
CA LEU A 393 10.80 11.73 -11.73
C LEU A 393 11.58 10.55 -12.34
N ASP A 394 12.90 10.48 -12.09
CA ASP A 394 13.78 9.38 -12.47
C ASP A 394 13.76 8.20 -11.48
N TYR A 395 12.80 8.19 -10.55
CA TYR A 395 12.72 7.18 -9.49
C TYR A 395 12.71 5.75 -10.03
N LEU A 396 11.91 5.48 -11.06
CA LEU A 396 11.84 4.16 -11.70
C LEU A 396 13.09 3.81 -12.49
N GLU A 397 13.67 4.80 -13.17
CA GLU A 397 14.90 4.62 -13.95
C GLU A 397 16.10 4.30 -13.04
N THR A 398 16.19 4.96 -11.89
CA THR A 398 17.31 4.83 -10.95
C THR A 398 17.11 3.77 -9.87
N TYR A 399 15.92 3.16 -9.79
CA TYR A 399 15.55 2.25 -8.70
C TYR A 399 16.53 1.08 -8.54
N VAL A 400 16.83 0.37 -9.65
CA VAL A 400 17.72 -0.79 -9.63
C VAL A 400 19.14 -0.40 -9.21
N ASP A 401 19.62 0.74 -9.68
CA ASP A 401 20.97 1.21 -9.35
C ASP A 401 21.08 1.68 -7.90
N ARG A 402 20.03 2.30 -7.35
CA ARG A 402 19.95 2.61 -5.92
C ARG A 402 19.98 1.34 -5.06
N VAL A 403 19.27 0.28 -5.47
CA VAL A 403 19.32 -1.03 -4.78
C VAL A 403 20.73 -1.62 -4.84
N LYS A 404 21.39 -1.59 -6.02
CA LYS A 404 22.77 -2.09 -6.18
C LYS A 404 23.76 -1.35 -5.30
N ALA A 405 23.62 -0.03 -5.17
CA ALA A 405 24.52 0.82 -4.42
C ALA A 405 24.52 0.57 -2.91
N VAL A 406 23.42 0.06 -2.34
CA VAL A 406 23.29 -0.16 -0.89
C VAL A 406 24.41 -1.06 -0.35
N SER A 407 25.09 -0.62 0.70
CA SER A 407 26.17 -1.35 1.39
C SER A 407 25.73 -1.94 2.74
N LEU A 408 26.50 -2.88 3.27
CA LEU A 408 26.30 -3.44 4.61
C LEU A 408 26.35 -2.38 5.72
N SER A 409 27.30 -1.41 5.57
CA SER A 409 27.47 -0.33 6.54
C SER A 409 26.27 0.61 6.56
N GLU A 410 25.70 0.96 5.39
CA GLU A 410 24.51 1.82 5.31
C GLU A 410 23.29 1.14 5.92
N ILE A 411 23.11 -0.16 5.69
CA ILE A 411 22.00 -0.91 6.32
C ILE A 411 22.14 -0.89 7.83
N ARG A 412 23.33 -1.27 8.36
CA ARG A 412 23.56 -1.32 9.81
C ARG A 412 23.35 0.05 10.43
N ASP A 413 23.93 1.09 9.87
CA ASP A 413 23.82 2.46 10.34
C ASP A 413 22.34 2.93 10.33
N ALA A 414 21.62 2.69 9.24
CA ALA A 414 20.21 3.06 9.14
C ALA A 414 19.35 2.34 10.18
N TYR A 415 19.52 1.02 10.38
CA TYR A 415 18.78 0.26 11.38
C TYR A 415 19.08 0.76 12.80
N GLN A 416 20.33 1.00 13.15
CA GLN A 416 20.72 1.49 14.48
C GLN A 416 20.22 2.90 14.78
N ARG A 417 20.16 3.78 13.78
CA ARG A 417 19.61 5.13 13.94
C ARG A 417 18.10 5.17 14.02
N ARG A 418 17.39 4.27 13.32
CA ARG A 418 15.93 4.32 13.18
C ARG A 418 15.17 3.41 14.12
N LEU A 419 15.75 2.29 14.52
CA LEU A 419 15.07 1.33 15.39
C LEU A 419 15.83 1.18 16.72
N HIS A 420 15.15 1.49 17.80
CA HIS A 420 15.70 1.39 19.14
C HIS A 420 15.11 0.17 19.83
N PRO A 421 15.90 -0.90 20.11
CA PRO A 421 15.39 -2.14 20.69
C PRO A 421 14.66 -1.98 22.03
N ALA A 422 15.00 -0.92 22.80
CA ALA A 422 14.34 -0.60 24.06
C ALA A 422 12.99 0.12 23.90
N ASN A 423 12.61 0.50 22.68
CA ASN A 423 11.44 1.33 22.39
C ASN A 423 10.57 0.63 21.35
N LEU A 424 9.86 -0.42 21.74
CA LEU A 424 9.00 -1.22 20.87
C LEU A 424 7.56 -1.19 21.36
N VAL A 425 6.62 -1.12 20.45
CA VAL A 425 5.22 -1.48 20.70
C VAL A 425 5.08 -2.97 20.45
N LYS A 426 4.57 -3.69 21.43
CA LYS A 426 4.27 -5.13 21.36
C LYS A 426 2.78 -5.31 21.55
N ILE A 427 2.10 -5.85 20.56
CA ILE A 427 0.67 -6.16 20.61
C ILE A 427 0.50 -7.66 20.59
N ILE A 428 -0.29 -8.17 21.50
CA ILE A 428 -0.59 -9.59 21.65
C ILE A 428 -2.11 -9.75 21.65
N VAL A 429 -2.67 -10.34 20.60
CA VAL A 429 -4.11 -10.59 20.49
C VAL A 429 -4.36 -12.08 20.56
N GLY A 430 -5.03 -12.52 21.60
CA GLY A 430 -5.29 -13.92 21.87
C GLY A 430 -6.10 -14.12 23.16
N PRO A 431 -6.34 -15.37 23.59
CA PRO A 431 -7.12 -15.64 24.79
C PRO A 431 -6.44 -15.09 26.05
N GLU A 432 -7.24 -14.67 27.03
CA GLU A 432 -6.76 -14.05 28.27
C GLU A 432 -5.89 -14.99 29.13
N ARG A 433 -6.15 -16.30 29.04
CA ARG A 433 -5.31 -17.35 29.61
C ARG A 433 -4.74 -18.21 28.50
N ALA A 434 -3.42 -18.33 28.42
CA ALA A 434 -2.81 -19.39 27.63
C ALA A 434 -3.35 -20.72 28.14
N GLU A 435 -4.11 -21.46 27.34
CA GLU A 435 -4.44 -22.85 27.66
C GLU A 435 -3.12 -23.60 27.87
N THR A 436 -2.88 -24.09 29.08
CA THR A 436 -1.85 -25.11 29.34
C THR A 436 -2.13 -26.24 28.37
N ALA A 437 -1.17 -26.53 27.48
CA ALA A 437 -1.30 -27.46 26.38
C ALA A 437 -1.98 -28.78 26.84
N SER A 438 -3.29 -28.85 26.66
CA SER A 438 -3.99 -30.13 26.61
C SER A 438 -3.55 -30.78 25.29
N ALA A 439 -2.87 -31.91 25.38
CA ALA A 439 -2.36 -32.62 24.22
C ALA A 439 -3.50 -32.85 23.24
N LEU A 440 -3.47 -32.15 22.13
CA LEU A 440 -4.34 -32.47 21.00
C LEU A 440 -4.06 -33.93 20.62
N PRO A 441 -5.10 -34.76 20.46
CA PRO A 441 -4.91 -36.13 19.95
C PRO A 441 -4.18 -36.02 18.60
N ALA A 442 -3.16 -36.85 18.42
CA ALA A 442 -2.38 -36.92 17.22
C ALA A 442 -3.32 -37.05 16.00
N ALA A 443 -3.10 -36.22 15.00
CA ALA A 443 -3.86 -36.31 13.75
C ALA A 443 -3.82 -37.74 13.23
N PRO A 444 -4.94 -38.33 12.78
CA PRO A 444 -4.95 -39.67 12.21
C PRO A 444 -4.00 -39.71 11.02
N PRO A 445 -3.25 -40.82 10.83
CA PRO A 445 -2.33 -40.96 9.71
C PRO A 445 -3.10 -40.84 8.38
N PRO A 446 -2.50 -40.24 7.36
CA PRO A 446 -3.16 -40.11 6.06
C PRO A 446 -3.55 -41.47 5.50
N PRO A 447 -4.70 -41.60 4.83
CA PRO A 447 -5.15 -42.85 4.27
C PRO A 447 -4.10 -43.42 3.30
N ARG A 448 -3.73 -44.70 3.47
CA ARG A 448 -2.81 -45.40 2.57
C ARG A 448 -3.44 -45.38 1.17
N ARG A 449 -2.79 -44.77 0.18
CA ARG A 449 -3.14 -44.91 -1.22
C ARG A 449 -2.92 -46.38 -1.62
N HIS A 450 -3.99 -47.10 -1.86
CA HIS A 450 -3.93 -48.36 -2.57
C HIS A 450 -3.52 -48.07 -4.03
N LEU A 451 -2.31 -48.47 -4.39
CA LEU A 451 -1.87 -48.57 -5.77
C LEU A 451 -2.65 -49.71 -6.40
N HIS A 452 -3.67 -49.39 -7.16
CA HIS A 452 -4.25 -50.35 -8.10
C HIS A 452 -3.27 -50.53 -9.29
N GLY A 453 -2.68 -51.70 -9.34
CA GLY A 453 -1.93 -52.15 -10.51
C GLY A 453 -2.84 -52.23 -11.73
N GLY A 454 -2.56 -51.43 -12.74
CA GLY A 454 -3.18 -51.51 -14.05
C GLY A 454 -2.57 -52.65 -14.86
N GLY A 455 -3.39 -53.55 -15.31
CA GLY A 455 -3.06 -54.44 -16.41
C GLY A 455 -3.45 -53.81 -17.74
N THR A 456 -2.53 -53.85 -18.66
CA THR A 456 -2.75 -53.65 -20.11
C THR A 456 -3.63 -54.75 -20.71
N PRO A 457 -4.20 -54.67 -21.93
CA PRO A 457 -3.46 -54.50 -23.18
C PRO A 457 -3.64 -53.18 -23.90
#